data_31d3fb5a03230abdfd89e286f87fbc6b
#
_entry.id   31d3fb5a03230abdfd89e286f87fbc6b
#
_cell.length_a   1.000
_cell.length_b   1.000
_cell.length_c   1.000
_cell.angle_alpha   90.00
_cell.angle_beta   90.00
_cell.angle_gamma   90.00
#
_symmetry.space_group_name_H-M   'P 1'
#
loop_
_entity.id
_entity.type
_entity.pdbx_description
1 polymer ?
#
loop_
_entity_poly.entity_id
_entity_poly.type
_entity_poly.pdbx_seq_one_letter_code
_entity_poly.pdbx_strand_id
1 'polypeptide(L)'
;KIALTNLALCFPERTPAERRAIAHGHFRCYAASFVERFILWHESAERICKLVRVVDKHHFDAHFGGPLIILAPHFVGLDAGGIRVQIESGGASMFANQKSRALTELMTRGRSRFKETRMFVRNDGLRPAIRALRDGLPFYFLPDMDLGPRDALFVPFFGVKCATVPSVARLAQITGARVVP
;
A
#
# COMPACT_ATOMS: atom_id res chain seq x y z
N LYS A 1 -18.25 -13.60 4.20
CA LYS A 1 -18.20 -14.12 5.58
C LYS A 1 -17.11 -13.38 6.38
N ILE A 2 -15.83 -13.42 6.00
CA ILE A 2 -14.67 -12.82 6.73
C ILE A 2 -14.90 -11.33 7.03
N ALA A 3 -15.29 -10.53 6.03
CA ALA A 3 -15.53 -9.09 6.21
C ALA A 3 -16.58 -8.79 7.28
N LEU A 4 -17.68 -9.55 7.31
CA LEU A 4 -18.72 -9.38 8.33
C LEU A 4 -18.25 -9.81 9.73
N THR A 5 -17.40 -10.83 9.81
CA THR A 5 -16.78 -11.23 11.08
C THR A 5 -15.87 -10.13 11.60
N ASN A 6 -14.99 -9.57 10.74
CA ASN A 6 -14.10 -8.47 11.13
C ASN A 6 -14.88 -7.21 11.54
N LEU A 7 -15.93 -6.87 10.78
CA LEU A 7 -16.82 -5.75 11.15
C LEU A 7 -17.53 -5.96 12.48
N ALA A 8 -17.90 -7.20 12.82
CA ALA A 8 -18.51 -7.50 14.12
C ALA A 8 -17.52 -7.35 15.28
N LEU A 9 -16.25 -7.66 15.05
CA LEU A 9 -15.19 -7.48 16.04
C LEU A 9 -14.83 -6.00 16.23
N CYS A 10 -14.69 -5.26 15.12
CA CYS A 10 -14.24 -3.86 15.14
C CYS A 10 -15.36 -2.87 15.52
N PHE A 11 -16.60 -3.20 15.23
CA PHE A 11 -17.79 -2.35 15.46
C PHE A 11 -18.90 -3.15 16.15
N PRO A 12 -18.67 -3.62 17.39
CA PRO A 12 -19.65 -4.43 18.10
C PRO A 12 -20.95 -3.66 18.39
N GLU A 13 -20.88 -2.33 18.52
CA GLU A 13 -21.99 -1.42 18.78
C GLU A 13 -22.95 -1.27 17.59
N ARG A 14 -22.51 -1.57 16.37
CA ARG A 14 -23.34 -1.45 15.18
C ARG A 14 -24.26 -2.66 15.00
N THR A 15 -25.42 -2.41 14.45
CA THR A 15 -26.38 -3.47 14.11
C THR A 15 -25.85 -4.37 12.97
N PRO A 16 -26.34 -5.61 12.85
CA PRO A 16 -26.03 -6.47 11.71
C PRO A 16 -26.38 -5.85 10.35
N ALA A 17 -27.42 -5.01 10.28
CA ALA A 17 -27.81 -4.32 9.04
C ALA A 17 -26.79 -3.26 8.65
N GLU A 18 -26.33 -2.43 9.59
CA GLU A 18 -25.28 -1.43 9.35
C GLU A 18 -23.97 -2.08 8.93
N ARG A 19 -23.55 -3.15 9.60
CA ARG A 19 -22.34 -3.90 9.20
C ARG A 19 -22.46 -4.48 7.79
N ARG A 20 -23.64 -4.96 7.38
CA ARG A 20 -23.87 -5.39 5.99
C ARG A 20 -23.79 -4.22 5.01
N ALA A 21 -24.34 -3.06 5.36
CA ALA A 21 -24.24 -1.86 4.52
C ALA A 21 -22.80 -1.42 4.30
N ILE A 22 -21.97 -1.41 5.36
CA ILE A 22 -20.54 -1.13 5.28
C ILE A 22 -19.83 -2.15 4.36
N ALA A 23 -20.11 -3.44 4.53
CA ALA A 23 -19.52 -4.48 3.69
C ALA A 23 -19.91 -4.30 2.22
N HIS A 24 -21.16 -4.00 1.92
CA HIS A 24 -21.64 -3.71 0.57
C HIS A 24 -20.93 -2.50 -0.04
N GLY A 25 -20.81 -1.40 0.72
CA GLY A 25 -20.07 -0.20 0.29
C GLY A 25 -18.61 -0.54 -0.05
N HIS A 26 -17.93 -1.26 0.84
CA HIS A 26 -16.56 -1.72 0.62
C HIS A 26 -16.42 -2.52 -0.69
N PHE A 27 -17.25 -3.55 -0.90
CA PHE A 27 -17.14 -4.38 -2.11
C PHE A 27 -17.48 -3.62 -3.40
N ARG A 28 -18.39 -2.65 -3.35
CA ARG A 28 -18.64 -1.76 -4.50
C ARG A 28 -17.41 -0.93 -4.85
N CYS A 29 -16.79 -0.28 -3.86
CA CYS A 29 -15.56 0.49 -4.07
C CYS A 29 -14.40 -0.42 -4.54
N TYR A 30 -14.27 -1.61 -3.95
CA TYR A 30 -13.27 -2.58 -4.36
C TYR A 30 -13.44 -3.02 -5.81
N ALA A 31 -14.67 -3.30 -6.25
CA ALA A 31 -14.96 -3.63 -7.65
C ALA A 31 -14.65 -2.45 -8.58
N ALA A 32 -15.00 -1.22 -8.21
CA ALA A 32 -14.67 -0.01 -8.97
C ALA A 32 -13.15 0.16 -9.13
N SER A 33 -12.35 -0.16 -8.11
CA SER A 33 -10.89 -0.04 -8.17
C SER A 33 -10.24 -0.91 -9.25
N PHE A 34 -10.87 -2.02 -9.65
CA PHE A 34 -10.40 -2.82 -10.79
C PHE A 34 -10.58 -2.07 -12.13
N VAL A 35 -11.68 -1.35 -12.29
CA VAL A 35 -11.93 -0.53 -13.48
C VAL A 35 -10.99 0.69 -13.49
N GLU A 36 -10.78 1.32 -12.35
CA GLU A 36 -9.87 2.47 -12.20
C GLU A 36 -8.44 2.14 -12.63
N ARG A 37 -7.99 0.88 -12.47
CA ARG A 37 -6.66 0.45 -12.92
C ARG A 37 -6.44 0.66 -14.41
N PHE A 38 -7.47 0.53 -15.24
CA PHE A 38 -7.34 0.82 -16.67
C PHE A 38 -6.98 2.29 -16.91
N ILE A 39 -7.56 3.21 -16.15
CA ILE A 39 -7.20 4.63 -16.19
C ILE A 39 -5.77 4.81 -15.70
N LEU A 40 -5.45 4.29 -14.52
CA LEU A 40 -4.13 4.43 -13.89
C LEU A 40 -3.00 3.84 -14.74
N TRP A 41 -3.26 2.78 -15.51
CA TRP A 41 -2.25 2.07 -16.29
C TRP A 41 -2.17 2.50 -17.76
N HIS A 42 -3.09 3.34 -18.25
CA HIS A 42 -3.12 3.72 -19.66
C HIS A 42 -3.13 5.24 -19.88
N GLU A 43 -3.64 6.02 -18.94
CA GLU A 43 -3.74 7.46 -19.09
C GLU A 43 -2.41 8.20 -18.86
N SER A 44 -2.32 9.43 -19.33
CA SER A 44 -1.14 10.29 -19.14
C SER A 44 -0.92 10.66 -17.68
N ALA A 45 0.33 10.96 -17.31
CA ALA A 45 0.66 11.44 -15.97
C ALA A 45 -0.13 12.71 -15.60
N GLU A 46 -0.29 13.64 -16.56
CA GLU A 46 -1.05 14.87 -16.36
C GLU A 46 -2.51 14.59 -15.97
N ARG A 47 -3.18 13.68 -16.70
CA ARG A 47 -4.57 13.31 -16.40
C ARG A 47 -4.69 12.62 -15.06
N ILE A 48 -3.76 11.72 -14.72
CA ILE A 48 -3.75 11.06 -13.41
C ILE A 48 -3.55 12.08 -12.29
N CYS A 49 -2.66 13.07 -12.45
CA CYS A 49 -2.45 14.13 -11.46
C CYS A 49 -3.71 14.99 -11.24
N LYS A 50 -4.53 15.18 -12.26
CA LYS A 50 -5.83 15.86 -12.14
C LYS A 50 -6.86 15.04 -11.37
N LEU A 51 -6.83 13.69 -11.53
CA LEU A 51 -7.77 12.77 -10.89
C LEU A 51 -7.36 12.42 -9.46
N VAL A 52 -6.07 12.26 -9.22
CA VAL A 52 -5.50 11.83 -7.92
C VAL A 52 -4.67 12.97 -7.35
N ARG A 53 -5.26 13.72 -6.43
CA ARG A 53 -4.59 14.82 -5.76
C ARG A 53 -3.86 14.33 -4.50
N VAL A 54 -2.65 14.82 -4.28
CA VAL A 54 -1.91 14.62 -3.03
C VAL A 54 -2.25 15.78 -2.11
N VAL A 55 -2.79 15.48 -0.95
CA VAL A 55 -3.03 16.44 0.12
C VAL A 55 -1.77 16.49 1.00
N ASP A 56 -1.45 17.66 1.52
CA ASP A 56 -0.28 17.88 2.40
C ASP A 56 1.06 17.36 1.82
N LYS A 57 1.22 17.51 0.51
CA LYS A 57 2.40 17.06 -0.25
C LYS A 57 3.73 17.53 0.34
N HIS A 58 3.73 18.63 1.08
CA HIS A 58 4.92 19.18 1.73
C HIS A 58 5.59 18.20 2.70
N HIS A 59 4.84 17.30 3.34
CA HIS A 59 5.43 16.24 4.17
C HIS A 59 6.25 15.23 3.37
N PHE A 60 5.82 14.95 2.14
CA PHE A 60 6.58 14.11 1.22
C PHE A 60 7.79 14.87 0.66
N ASP A 61 7.58 16.09 0.18
CA ASP A 61 8.62 16.90 -0.47
C ASP A 61 9.78 17.24 0.48
N ALA A 62 9.49 17.47 1.76
CA ALA A 62 10.50 17.77 2.78
C ALA A 62 11.55 16.64 2.99
N HIS A 63 11.23 15.42 2.56
CA HIS A 63 12.09 14.25 2.73
C HIS A 63 12.50 13.60 1.41
N PHE A 64 12.14 14.22 0.29
CA PHE A 64 12.48 13.75 -1.03
C PHE A 64 14.00 13.80 -1.26
N GLY A 65 14.54 12.75 -1.89
CA GLY A 65 15.98 12.60 -2.16
C GLY A 65 16.75 11.90 -1.03
N GLY A 66 16.12 11.64 0.11
CA GLY A 66 16.65 10.78 1.18
C GLY A 66 15.89 9.47 1.31
N PRO A 67 16.33 8.58 2.24
CA PRO A 67 15.59 7.36 2.53
C PRO A 67 14.19 7.68 3.08
N LEU A 68 13.16 7.29 2.34
CA LEU A 68 11.77 7.60 2.65
C LEU A 68 10.88 6.36 2.55
N ILE A 69 10.15 6.04 3.62
CA ILE A 69 9.12 5.02 3.64
C ILE A 69 7.77 5.72 3.58
N ILE A 70 6.97 5.42 2.57
CA ILE A 70 5.58 5.84 2.48
C ILE A 70 4.74 4.72 3.06
N LEU A 71 4.11 5.00 4.21
CA LEU A 71 3.26 4.05 4.91
C LEU A 71 1.88 4.02 4.27
N ALA A 72 1.61 2.99 3.49
CA ALA A 72 0.41 2.86 2.69
C ALA A 72 -0.42 1.64 3.12
N PRO A 73 -1.43 1.80 3.98
CA PRO A 73 -2.34 0.70 4.33
C PRO A 73 -3.12 0.21 3.10
N HIS A 74 -3.62 -1.02 3.14
CA HIS A 74 -4.43 -1.62 2.06
C HIS A 74 -5.83 -0.96 1.94
N PHE A 75 -5.88 0.35 1.72
CA PHE A 75 -7.10 1.03 1.34
C PHE A 75 -7.46 0.74 -0.13
N VAL A 76 -8.72 0.92 -0.48
CA VAL A 76 -9.21 0.66 -1.84
C VAL A 76 -8.44 1.46 -2.90
N GLY A 77 -8.03 2.70 -2.61
CA GLY A 77 -7.25 3.57 -3.49
C GLY A 77 -5.75 3.29 -3.58
N LEU A 78 -5.28 2.17 -3.04
CA LEU A 78 -3.87 1.77 -2.99
C LEU A 78 -3.11 1.94 -4.32
N ASP A 79 -3.66 1.45 -5.43
CA ASP A 79 -3.00 1.57 -6.74
C ASP A 79 -2.93 3.04 -7.21
N ALA A 80 -3.95 3.85 -6.91
CA ALA A 80 -3.95 5.27 -7.24
C ALA A 80 -2.85 6.02 -6.47
N GLY A 81 -2.71 5.77 -5.17
CA GLY A 81 -1.63 6.33 -4.34
C GLY A 81 -0.25 5.92 -4.85
N GLY A 82 -0.04 4.62 -5.11
CA GLY A 82 1.23 4.09 -5.61
C GLY A 82 1.63 4.69 -6.96
N ILE A 83 0.71 4.78 -7.90
CA ILE A 83 0.94 5.41 -9.21
C ILE A 83 1.22 6.92 -9.06
N ARG A 84 0.52 7.59 -8.16
CA ARG A 84 0.73 9.02 -7.92
C ARG A 84 2.11 9.30 -7.35
N VAL A 85 2.59 8.50 -6.39
CA VAL A 85 3.97 8.56 -5.88
C VAL A 85 4.96 8.32 -7.01
N GLN A 86 4.71 7.34 -7.85
CA GLN A 86 5.60 6.98 -8.96
C GLN A 86 5.74 8.13 -9.98
N ILE A 87 4.67 8.87 -10.26
CA ILE A 87 4.72 10.07 -11.12
C ILE A 87 5.60 11.15 -10.49
N GLU A 88 5.54 11.34 -9.17
CA GLU A 88 6.34 12.36 -8.48
C GLU A 88 7.83 11.99 -8.44
N SER A 89 8.14 10.79 -8.01
CA SER A 89 9.50 10.42 -7.60
C SER A 89 10.06 9.14 -8.19
N GLY A 90 9.23 8.30 -8.81
CA GLY A 90 9.55 6.90 -8.91
C GLY A 90 9.37 6.20 -7.57
N GLY A 91 9.97 5.04 -7.37
CA GLY A 91 9.90 4.38 -6.08
C GLY A 91 10.14 2.89 -6.12
N ALA A 92 9.99 2.29 -4.95
CA ALA A 92 10.08 0.85 -4.78
C ALA A 92 8.84 0.33 -4.07
N SER A 93 8.43 -0.89 -4.34
CA SER A 93 7.35 -1.54 -3.62
C SER A 93 7.52 -3.05 -3.64
N MET A 94 6.81 -3.71 -2.72
CA MET A 94 6.82 -5.16 -2.59
C MET A 94 5.45 -5.73 -2.96
N PHE A 95 5.43 -6.84 -3.67
CA PHE A 95 4.20 -7.50 -4.09
C PHE A 95 4.26 -9.01 -3.95
N ALA A 96 3.10 -9.65 -3.96
CA ALA A 96 2.99 -11.10 -4.06
C ALA A 96 2.68 -11.48 -5.52
N ASN A 97 3.38 -12.50 -6.04
CA ASN A 97 3.08 -13.03 -7.35
C ASN A 97 1.63 -13.50 -7.44
N GLN A 98 0.99 -13.18 -8.54
CA GLN A 98 -0.34 -13.70 -8.83
C GLN A 98 -0.24 -15.16 -9.35
N LYS A 99 -1.33 -15.92 -9.25
CA LYS A 99 -1.39 -17.28 -9.80
C LYS A 99 -1.15 -17.28 -11.33
N SER A 100 -1.60 -16.25 -12.03
CA SER A 100 -1.36 -16.06 -13.45
C SER A 100 -0.12 -15.21 -13.68
N ARG A 101 0.84 -15.74 -14.44
CA ARG A 101 2.04 -15.00 -14.86
C ARG A 101 1.67 -13.77 -15.69
N ALA A 102 0.75 -13.92 -16.63
CA ALA A 102 0.26 -12.81 -17.47
C ALA A 102 -0.33 -11.66 -16.63
N LEU A 103 -1.11 -12.01 -15.58
CA LEU A 103 -1.63 -11.00 -14.67
C LEU A 103 -0.50 -10.32 -13.86
N THR A 104 0.49 -11.06 -13.39
CA THR A 104 1.66 -10.50 -12.70
C THR A 104 2.40 -9.51 -13.61
N GLU A 105 2.65 -9.89 -14.87
CA GLU A 105 3.34 -9.06 -15.86
C GLU A 105 2.53 -7.79 -16.17
N LEU A 106 1.22 -7.90 -16.37
CA LEU A 106 0.33 -6.76 -16.61
C LEU A 106 0.36 -5.78 -15.44
N MET A 107 0.22 -6.27 -14.22
CA MET A 107 0.25 -5.44 -13.01
C MET A 107 1.61 -4.77 -12.82
N THR A 108 2.70 -5.50 -13.01
CA THR A 108 4.06 -4.95 -12.90
C THR A 108 4.28 -3.85 -13.93
N ARG A 109 3.91 -4.10 -15.20
CA ARG A 109 4.00 -3.11 -16.28
C ARG A 109 3.19 -1.85 -15.96
N GLY A 110 1.93 -2.02 -15.53
CA GLY A 110 1.07 -0.91 -15.16
C GLY A 110 1.61 -0.07 -14.01
N ARG A 111 2.24 -0.73 -13.03
CA ARG A 111 2.82 -0.10 -11.84
C ARG A 111 4.24 0.43 -12.03
N SER A 112 4.89 0.25 -13.18
CA SER A 112 6.28 0.67 -13.43
C SER A 112 6.40 1.55 -14.66
N ARG A 113 5.36 2.31 -15.00
CA ARG A 113 5.27 2.95 -16.32
C ARG A 113 5.76 4.40 -16.38
N PHE A 114 6.04 5.05 -15.25
CA PHE A 114 6.37 6.47 -15.26
C PHE A 114 7.86 6.77 -15.00
N LYS A 115 8.31 6.60 -13.77
CA LYS A 115 9.70 6.84 -13.39
C LYS A 115 10.35 5.54 -12.93
N GLU A 116 11.63 5.60 -12.56
CA GLU A 116 12.34 4.44 -12.03
C GLU A 116 11.53 3.77 -10.93
N THR A 117 11.22 2.49 -11.14
CA THR A 117 10.41 1.71 -10.22
C THR A 117 11.01 0.33 -10.02
N ARG A 118 11.27 -0.02 -8.76
CA ARG A 118 11.77 -1.35 -8.39
C ARG A 118 10.67 -2.13 -7.68
N MET A 119 10.19 -3.17 -8.34
CA MET A 119 9.17 -4.07 -7.80
C MET A 119 9.84 -5.34 -7.30
N PHE A 120 9.67 -5.67 -6.01
CA PHE A 120 10.24 -6.86 -5.39
C PHE A 120 9.18 -7.89 -5.07
N VAL A 121 9.54 -9.15 -5.19
CA VAL A 121 8.70 -10.24 -4.69
C VAL A 121 8.89 -10.36 -3.18
N ARG A 122 7.77 -10.53 -2.45
CA ARG A 122 7.81 -10.62 -0.98
C ARG A 122 8.77 -11.70 -0.46
N ASN A 123 8.92 -12.79 -1.19
CA ASN A 123 9.80 -13.90 -0.80
C ASN A 123 11.31 -13.56 -0.88
N ASP A 124 11.69 -12.47 -1.55
CA ASP A 124 13.08 -12.00 -1.62
C ASP A 124 13.54 -11.33 -0.30
N GLY A 125 12.63 -11.18 0.67
CA GLY A 125 12.90 -10.54 1.95
C GLY A 125 13.03 -9.02 1.83
N LEU A 126 13.59 -8.38 2.86
CA LEU A 126 13.70 -6.92 2.95
C LEU A 126 14.99 -6.34 2.35
N ARG A 127 15.97 -7.16 1.97
CA ARG A 127 17.25 -6.68 1.43
C ARG A 127 17.09 -5.79 0.19
N PRO A 128 16.24 -6.12 -0.81
CA PRO A 128 16.01 -5.25 -1.96
C PRO A 128 15.42 -3.89 -1.57
N ALA A 129 14.51 -3.86 -0.59
CA ALA A 129 13.93 -2.62 -0.08
C ALA A 129 14.97 -1.73 0.61
N ILE A 130 15.87 -2.32 1.43
CA ILE A 130 16.98 -1.60 2.08
C ILE A 130 17.88 -0.97 1.02
N ARG A 131 18.19 -1.69 -0.05
CA ARG A 131 19.01 -1.17 -1.15
C ARG A 131 18.31 0.00 -1.85
N ALA A 132 17.04 -0.15 -2.21
CA ALA A 132 16.27 0.91 -2.87
C ALA A 132 16.19 2.18 -2.01
N LEU A 133 15.96 2.04 -0.70
CA LEU A 133 15.96 3.17 0.24
C LEU A 133 17.32 3.88 0.31
N ARG A 134 18.43 3.13 0.32
CA ARG A 134 19.80 3.69 0.31
C ARG A 134 20.13 4.40 -1.00
N ASP A 135 19.55 3.95 -2.10
CA ASP A 135 19.66 4.59 -3.41
C ASP A 135 18.73 5.82 -3.56
N GLY A 136 18.00 6.21 -2.50
CA GLY A 136 17.12 7.37 -2.49
C GLY A 136 15.75 7.14 -3.12
N LEU A 137 15.39 5.90 -3.46
CA LEU A 137 14.04 5.59 -3.94
C LEU A 137 13.05 5.45 -2.78
N PRO A 138 11.94 6.21 -2.77
CA PRO A 138 10.90 6.04 -1.77
C PRO A 138 10.32 4.62 -1.80
N PHE A 139 10.14 4.02 -0.63
CA PHE A 139 9.57 2.70 -0.51
C PHE A 139 8.09 2.77 -0.12
N TYR A 140 7.21 2.50 -1.07
CA TYR A 140 5.76 2.41 -0.87
C TYR A 140 5.44 1.08 -0.21
N PHE A 141 5.21 1.13 1.11
CA PHE A 141 5.16 -0.07 1.95
C PHE A 141 3.80 -0.27 2.62
N LEU A 142 3.31 -1.49 2.55
CA LEU A 142 2.00 -1.93 3.04
C LEU A 142 2.19 -2.96 4.17
N PRO A 143 2.40 -2.53 5.41
CA PRO A 143 2.74 -3.43 6.52
C PRO A 143 1.52 -3.96 7.29
N ASP A 144 0.32 -3.65 6.87
CA ASP A 144 -0.95 -3.89 7.59
C ASP A 144 -1.57 -5.27 7.36
N MET A 145 -0.82 -6.19 6.74
CA MET A 145 -1.26 -7.57 6.60
C MET A 145 -0.92 -8.40 7.84
N ASP A 146 -1.88 -9.18 8.32
CA ASP A 146 -1.63 -10.23 9.29
C ASP A 146 -0.86 -11.39 8.64
N LEU A 147 0.37 -11.58 9.05
CA LEU A 147 1.24 -12.68 8.61
C LEU A 147 1.33 -13.81 9.65
N GLY A 148 0.45 -13.81 10.63
CA GLY A 148 0.44 -14.74 11.74
C GLY A 148 1.26 -14.26 12.94
N PRO A 149 1.24 -15.00 14.04
CA PRO A 149 1.83 -14.57 15.31
C PRO A 149 3.36 -14.61 15.36
N ARG A 150 4.00 -15.29 14.39
CA ARG A 150 5.44 -15.43 14.35
C ARG A 150 6.12 -14.08 14.07
N ASP A 151 6.98 -13.63 14.97
CA ASP A 151 7.70 -12.36 14.89
C ASP A 151 6.79 -11.11 14.85
N ALA A 152 5.52 -11.24 15.24
CA ALA A 152 4.56 -10.15 15.31
C ALA A 152 4.49 -9.53 16.72
N LEU A 153 4.14 -8.25 16.73
CA LEU A 153 3.68 -7.55 17.94
C LEU A 153 2.16 -7.53 17.94
N PHE A 154 1.55 -7.79 19.10
CA PHE A 154 0.10 -7.68 19.24
C PHE A 154 -0.27 -6.27 19.67
N VAL A 155 -0.83 -5.49 18.75
CA VAL A 155 -1.28 -4.12 18.99
C VAL A 155 -2.80 -4.03 18.90
N PRO A 156 -3.45 -3.12 19.64
CA PRO A 156 -4.89 -2.94 19.53
C PRO A 156 -5.26 -2.26 18.21
N PHE A 157 -6.23 -2.85 17.50
CA PHE A 157 -6.87 -2.26 16.32
C PHE A 157 -8.38 -2.34 16.53
N PHE A 158 -9.05 -1.21 16.65
CA PHE A 158 -10.45 -1.13 17.08
C PHE A 158 -10.74 -1.94 18.39
N GLY A 159 -9.82 -1.86 19.35
CA GLY A 159 -9.95 -2.60 20.62
C GLY A 159 -9.62 -4.10 20.55
N VAL A 160 -9.39 -4.65 19.37
CA VAL A 160 -9.00 -6.05 19.14
C VAL A 160 -7.50 -6.17 18.97
N LYS A 161 -6.87 -7.11 19.65
CA LYS A 161 -5.43 -7.37 19.49
C LYS A 161 -5.14 -8.01 18.12
N CYS A 162 -4.39 -7.32 17.28
CA CYS A 162 -4.01 -7.77 15.94
C CYS A 162 -2.51 -8.03 15.85
N ALA A 163 -2.12 -9.12 15.21
CA ALA A 163 -0.73 -9.43 14.93
C ALA A 163 -0.18 -8.45 13.89
N THR A 164 0.81 -7.66 14.27
CA THR A 164 1.38 -6.58 13.46
C THR A 164 2.86 -6.78 13.29
N VAL A 165 3.35 -6.74 12.06
CA VAL A 165 4.78 -6.92 11.76
C VAL A 165 5.57 -5.64 12.07
N PRO A 166 6.70 -5.73 12.82
CA PRO A 166 7.52 -4.57 13.17
C PRO A 166 8.47 -4.12 12.05
N SER A 167 8.20 -4.52 10.81
CA SER A 167 9.10 -4.31 9.67
C SER A 167 9.30 -2.84 9.29
N VAL A 168 8.30 -1.98 9.50
CA VAL A 168 8.44 -0.51 9.27
C VAL A 168 9.51 0.07 10.18
N ALA A 169 9.40 -0.18 11.48
CA ALA A 169 10.35 0.34 12.46
C ALA A 169 11.77 -0.21 12.22
N ARG A 170 11.89 -1.51 11.93
CA ARG A 170 13.17 -2.14 11.59
C ARG A 170 13.81 -1.53 10.34
N LEU A 171 13.03 -1.32 9.27
CA LEU A 171 13.54 -0.69 8.05
C LEU A 171 13.97 0.75 8.31
N ALA A 172 13.17 1.54 9.02
CA ALA A 172 13.49 2.92 9.36
C ALA A 172 14.79 2.99 10.16
N GLN A 173 14.97 2.12 11.17
CA GLN A 173 16.21 2.07 11.98
C GLN A 173 17.44 1.68 11.14
N ILE A 174 17.34 0.67 10.28
CA ILE A 174 18.48 0.17 9.49
C ILE A 174 18.89 1.16 8.39
N THR A 175 17.95 1.91 7.84
CA THR A 175 18.19 2.79 6.68
C THR A 175 18.27 4.27 7.04
N GLY A 176 17.88 4.66 8.24
CA GLY A 176 17.68 6.06 8.62
C GLY A 176 16.46 6.69 7.94
N ALA A 177 15.58 5.88 7.35
CA ALA A 177 14.45 6.39 6.58
C ALA A 177 13.43 7.13 7.46
N ARG A 178 12.93 8.24 6.92
CA ARG A 178 11.73 8.89 7.44
C ARG A 178 10.51 8.09 7.04
N VAL A 179 9.49 8.11 7.89
CA VAL A 179 8.20 7.43 7.63
C VAL A 179 7.13 8.49 7.50
N VAL A 180 6.47 8.51 6.35
CA VAL A 180 5.37 9.43 6.03
C VAL A 180 4.13 8.59 5.70
N PRO A 181 3.00 8.80 6.40
CA PRO A 181 1.75 8.10 6.13
C PRO A 181 1.03 8.62 4.87
#